data_9d88b412151481d0b728021a57c7ee73
#
_entry.id   9d88b412151481d0b728021a57c7ee73
#
_cell.length_a   1.000
_cell.length_b   1.000
_cell.length_c   1.000
_cell.angle_alpha   90.00
_cell.angle_beta   90.00
_cell.angle_gamma   90.00
#
_symmetry.space_group_name_H-M   'P 1'
#
loop_
_entity.id
_entity.type
_entity.pdbx_description
1 polymer ?
#
loop_
_entity_poly.entity_id
_entity_poly.type
_entity_poly.pdbx_seq_one_letter_code
_entity_poly.pdbx_strand_id
1 'polypeptide(L)'
;MAGVQLADLQSEKQLAAHIANLSLLGCFVETVTPFPEGTNVRLKISHASVNLIAIGKVAYSRPQSGMGVAFTTIEPSNVPILDAWLENLRK
;
A
#
# COMPACT_ATOMS: atom_id res chain seq x y z
N MET A 1 -1.91 -12.23 -5.54
CA MET A 1 -1.93 -10.80 -5.27
C MET A 1 -0.95 -10.48 -4.14
N ALA A 2 -0.43 -9.29 -4.11
CA ALA A 2 0.58 -8.94 -3.12
C ALA A 2 -0.01 -8.73 -1.72
N GLY A 3 0.73 -9.16 -0.70
CA GLY A 3 0.41 -8.85 0.67
C GLY A 3 0.98 -7.50 1.06
N VAL A 4 0.37 -6.85 2.03
CA VAL A 4 0.85 -5.57 2.52
C VAL A 4 0.73 -5.49 4.04
N GLN A 5 1.73 -4.90 4.65
CA GLN A 5 1.69 -4.51 6.05
C GLN A 5 1.71 -3.00 6.12
N LEU A 6 0.74 -2.44 6.84
CA LEU A 6 0.63 -0.99 7.01
C LEU A 6 0.84 -0.65 8.47
N ALA A 7 1.47 0.48 8.71
CA ALA A 7 1.61 1.02 10.05
C ALA A 7 1.17 2.49 10.04
N ASP A 8 0.26 2.83 10.97
CA ASP A 8 -0.12 4.22 11.18
C ASP A 8 1.07 4.94 11.82
N LEU A 9 1.57 5.97 11.16
CA LEU A 9 2.77 6.65 11.62
C LEU A 9 2.58 7.42 12.92
N GLN A 10 1.35 7.72 13.32
CA GLN A 10 1.08 8.43 14.56
C GLN A 10 0.78 7.50 15.73
N SER A 11 -0.09 6.51 15.52
CA SER A 11 -0.53 5.63 16.61
C SER A 11 0.25 4.33 16.69
N GLU A 12 1.08 4.04 15.69
CA GLU A 12 1.84 2.79 15.57
C GLU A 12 0.97 1.54 15.45
N LYS A 13 -0.33 1.70 15.17
CA LYS A 13 -1.19 0.58 14.88
C LYS A 13 -0.78 -0.08 13.58
N GLN A 14 -0.80 -1.40 13.56
CA GLN A 14 -0.39 -2.18 12.40
C GLN A 14 -1.58 -2.96 11.84
N LEU A 15 -1.54 -3.17 10.54
CA LEU A 15 -2.58 -3.89 9.82
C LEU A 15 -1.94 -4.72 8.73
N ALA A 16 -2.32 -5.98 8.64
CA ALA A 16 -1.91 -6.86 7.54
C ALA A 16 -3.10 -7.08 6.62
N ALA A 17 -2.90 -6.95 5.31
CA ALA A 17 -3.99 -7.02 4.35
C ALA A 17 -3.47 -7.44 2.98
N HIS A 18 -4.33 -7.37 1.97
CA HIS A 18 -3.99 -7.66 0.58
C HIS A 18 -4.23 -6.45 -0.29
N ILE A 19 -3.44 -6.31 -1.34
CA ILE A 19 -3.61 -5.25 -2.32
C ILE A 19 -4.47 -5.76 -3.47
N ALA A 20 -5.53 -5.01 -3.80
CA ALA A 20 -6.39 -5.33 -4.93
C ALA A 20 -5.93 -4.65 -6.22
N ASN A 21 -5.45 -3.43 -6.12
CA ASN A 21 -4.96 -2.64 -7.25
C ASN A 21 -3.66 -1.95 -6.87
N LEU A 22 -2.74 -1.86 -7.82
CA LEU A 22 -1.45 -1.21 -7.60
C LEU A 22 -1.10 -0.36 -8.81
N SER A 23 -0.65 0.87 -8.57
CA SER A 23 -0.17 1.76 -9.61
C SER A 23 1.00 2.58 -9.08
N LEU A 24 1.60 3.41 -9.92
CA LEU A 24 2.67 4.32 -9.47
C LEU A 24 2.16 5.36 -8.48
N LEU A 25 0.85 5.64 -8.47
CA LEU A 25 0.28 6.69 -7.63
C LEU A 25 -0.25 6.16 -6.30
N GLY A 26 -0.51 4.87 -6.19
CA GLY A 26 -1.05 4.30 -4.97
C GLY A 26 -1.61 2.91 -5.17
N CYS A 27 -2.40 2.48 -4.18
CA CYS A 27 -2.99 1.14 -4.20
C CYS A 27 -4.33 1.13 -3.47
N PHE A 28 -5.14 0.11 -3.74
CA PHE A 28 -6.32 -0.18 -2.95
C PHE A 28 -6.01 -1.37 -2.03
N VAL A 29 -6.23 -1.18 -0.74
CA VAL A 29 -5.95 -2.20 0.29
C VAL A 29 -7.27 -2.78 0.74
N GLU A 30 -7.43 -4.10 0.56
CA GLU A 30 -8.63 -4.81 0.99
C GLU A 30 -8.53 -5.16 2.47
N THR A 31 -9.44 -4.63 3.27
CA THR A 31 -9.49 -4.90 4.70
C THR A 31 -10.88 -4.55 5.25
N VAL A 32 -11.30 -5.28 6.27
CA VAL A 32 -12.58 -4.98 6.94
C VAL A 32 -12.44 -3.84 7.96
N THR A 33 -11.20 -3.48 8.31
CA THR A 33 -10.94 -2.44 9.32
C THR A 33 -9.93 -1.41 8.79
N PRO A 34 -10.32 -0.64 7.76
CA PRO A 34 -9.39 0.33 7.18
C PRO A 34 -9.11 1.47 8.16
N PHE A 35 -7.95 2.10 8.00
CA PHE A 35 -7.64 3.32 8.73
C PHE A 35 -8.49 4.47 8.21
N PRO A 36 -8.77 5.49 9.04
CA PRO A 36 -9.54 6.65 8.59
C PRO A 36 -8.86 7.42 7.48
N GLU A 37 -9.67 8.10 6.66
CA GLU A 37 -9.16 9.02 5.64
C GLU A 37 -8.22 10.04 6.27
N GLY A 38 -7.13 10.32 5.60
CA GLY A 38 -6.12 11.27 6.08
C GLY A 38 -5.01 10.65 6.91
N THR A 39 -5.11 9.37 7.27
CA THR A 39 -4.07 8.69 8.04
C THR A 39 -2.80 8.56 7.22
N ASN A 40 -1.66 8.96 7.78
CA ASN A 40 -0.36 8.74 7.17
C ASN A 40 0.13 7.35 7.54
N VAL A 41 0.53 6.56 6.55
CA VAL A 41 0.89 5.16 6.76
C VAL A 41 2.21 4.83 6.08
N ARG A 42 2.91 3.86 6.67
CA ARG A 42 4.03 3.21 6.02
C ARG A 42 3.55 1.85 5.51
N LEU A 43 3.82 1.58 4.24
CA LEU A 43 3.44 0.34 3.61
C LEU A 43 4.67 -0.51 3.32
N LYS A 44 4.60 -1.78 3.68
CA LYS A 44 5.56 -2.77 3.26
C LYS A 44 4.82 -3.77 2.38
N ILE A 45 5.06 -3.67 1.09
CA ILE A 45 4.39 -4.51 0.09
C ILE A 45 5.29 -5.67 -0.25
N SER A 46 4.79 -6.88 -0.13
CA SER A 46 5.57 -8.09 -0.39
C SER A 46 5.00 -8.85 -1.57
N HIS A 47 5.86 -9.20 -2.52
CA HIS A 47 5.47 -9.96 -3.70
C HIS A 47 6.69 -10.73 -4.20
N ALA A 48 6.54 -12.05 -4.42
CA ALA A 48 7.60 -12.90 -4.96
C ALA A 48 8.92 -12.78 -4.19
N SER A 49 8.84 -12.76 -2.86
CA SER A 49 10.00 -12.66 -1.96
C SER A 49 10.73 -11.32 -2.03
N VAL A 50 10.14 -10.32 -2.68
CA VAL A 50 10.69 -8.98 -2.75
C VAL A 50 9.78 -8.04 -1.97
N ASN A 51 10.39 -7.14 -1.19
CA ASN A 51 9.66 -6.17 -0.39
C ASN A 51 9.88 -4.76 -0.93
N LEU A 52 8.81 -3.97 -0.92
CA LEU A 52 8.85 -2.56 -1.32
C LEU A 52 8.30 -1.72 -0.17
N ILE A 53 9.01 -0.67 0.21
CA ILE A 53 8.59 0.23 1.26
C ILE A 53 8.16 1.56 0.66
N ALA A 54 6.99 2.05 1.08
CA ALA A 54 6.47 3.34 0.64
C ALA A 54 5.80 4.05 1.81
N ILE A 55 5.72 5.36 1.72
CA ILE A 55 4.92 6.18 2.63
C ILE A 55 3.73 6.68 1.85
N GLY A 56 2.56 6.63 2.45
CA GLY A 56 1.35 7.07 1.79
C GLY A 56 0.37 7.70 2.76
N LYS A 57 -0.75 8.14 2.19
CA LYS A 57 -1.83 8.74 2.94
C LYS A 57 -3.13 8.10 2.50
N VAL A 58 -3.99 7.77 3.45
CA VAL A 58 -5.30 7.20 3.14
C VAL A 58 -6.15 8.27 2.45
N ALA A 59 -6.39 8.10 1.17
CA ALA A 59 -7.14 9.06 0.36
C ALA A 59 -8.64 8.92 0.55
N TYR A 60 -9.11 7.69 0.77
CA TYR A 60 -10.49 7.41 1.12
C TYR A 60 -10.56 6.07 1.85
N SER A 61 -11.62 5.90 2.64
CA SER A 61 -11.81 4.71 3.45
C SER A 61 -13.25 4.23 3.32
N ARG A 62 -13.41 2.92 3.10
CA ARG A 62 -14.74 2.29 3.02
C ARG A 62 -14.79 1.18 4.05
N PRO A 63 -15.51 1.37 5.16
CA PRO A 63 -15.59 0.34 6.20
C PRO A 63 -16.02 -1.01 5.63
N GLN A 64 -15.38 -2.07 6.12
CA GLN A 64 -15.62 -3.45 5.73
C GLN A 64 -15.22 -3.79 4.28
N SER A 65 -14.72 -2.82 3.53
CA SER A 65 -14.29 -3.03 2.14
C SER A 65 -12.81 -2.79 1.97
N GLY A 66 -12.33 -1.62 2.35
CA GLY A 66 -10.92 -1.29 2.21
C GLY A 66 -10.65 0.19 2.18
N MET A 67 -9.46 0.54 1.74
CA MET A 67 -9.03 1.94 1.67
C MET A 67 -8.15 2.16 0.46
N GLY A 68 -8.30 3.34 -0.15
CA GLY A 68 -7.40 3.80 -1.20
C GLY A 68 -6.26 4.57 -0.56
N VAL A 69 -5.03 4.17 -0.86
CA VAL A 69 -3.83 4.82 -0.31
C VAL A 69 -3.06 5.46 -1.45
N ALA A 70 -2.84 6.76 -1.35
CA ALA A 70 -2.02 7.50 -2.30
C ALA A 70 -0.58 7.50 -1.80
N PHE A 71 0.37 7.14 -2.65
CA PHE A 71 1.79 7.19 -2.28
C PHE A 71 2.24 8.64 -2.24
N THR A 72 2.87 9.02 -1.13
CA THR A 72 3.46 10.35 -0.99
C THR A 72 4.97 10.30 -1.18
N THR A 73 5.61 9.18 -0.83
CA THR A 73 7.04 9.00 -0.98
C THR A 73 7.33 7.52 -1.23
N ILE A 74 8.10 7.25 -2.28
CA ILE A 74 8.66 5.94 -2.52
C ILE A 74 10.17 6.14 -2.55
N GLU A 75 10.91 5.33 -1.79
CA GLU A 75 12.36 5.42 -1.84
C GLU A 75 12.85 5.22 -3.26
N PRO A 76 13.80 6.03 -3.75
CA PRO A 76 14.29 5.90 -5.13
C PRO A 76 14.78 4.49 -5.46
N SER A 77 15.36 3.79 -4.52
CA SER A 77 15.82 2.41 -4.72
C SER A 77 14.67 1.42 -4.93
N ASN A 78 13.44 1.78 -4.53
CA ASN A 78 12.27 0.93 -4.70
C ASN A 78 11.48 1.21 -5.97
N VAL A 79 11.73 2.33 -6.64
CA VAL A 79 11.00 2.68 -7.86
C VAL A 79 11.18 1.64 -8.96
N PRO A 80 12.40 1.13 -9.24
CA PRO A 80 12.56 0.07 -10.23
C PRO A 80 11.82 -1.22 -9.87
N ILE A 81 11.70 -1.52 -8.59
CA ILE A 81 10.96 -2.70 -8.13
C ILE A 81 9.48 -2.56 -8.48
N LEU A 82 8.91 -1.40 -8.18
CA LEU A 82 7.51 -1.11 -8.48
C LEU A 82 7.27 -1.14 -9.98
N ASP A 83 8.15 -0.53 -10.77
CA ASP A 83 8.04 -0.56 -12.24
C ASP A 83 8.05 -1.99 -12.77
N ALA A 84 8.93 -2.84 -12.25
CA ALA A 84 9.00 -4.23 -12.68
C ALA A 84 7.72 -4.99 -12.34
N TRP A 85 7.15 -4.75 -11.17
CA TRP A 85 5.89 -5.38 -10.76
C TRP A 85 4.74 -4.94 -11.67
N LEU A 86 4.68 -3.65 -12.00
CA LEU A 86 3.62 -3.12 -12.86
C LEU A 86 3.73 -3.66 -14.29
N GLU A 87 4.94 -3.84 -14.79
CA GLU A 87 5.15 -4.47 -16.10
C GLU A 87 4.59 -5.90 -16.11
N ASN A 88 4.84 -6.67 -15.06
CA ASN A 88 4.33 -8.02 -14.97
C ASN A 88 2.81 -8.07 -14.90
N LEU A 89 2.19 -7.09 -14.25
CA LEU A 89 0.73 -7.06 -14.12
C LEU A 89 0.02 -6.66 -15.40
N ARG A 90 0.74 -6.03 -16.34
CA ARG A 90 0.17 -5.62 -17.63
C ARG A 90 0.13 -6.75 -18.65
N LYS A 91 0.82 -7.85 -18.40
CA LYS A 91 0.92 -8.96 -19.37
C LYS A 91 -0.18 -10.01 -19.19
#